data_2771b034e7fedd80ee6736911af7b666
#
_entry.id   2771b034e7fedd80ee6736911af7b666
#
_cell.length_a   1.000
_cell.length_b   1.000
_cell.length_c   1.000
_cell.angle_alpha   90.00
_cell.angle_beta   90.00
_cell.angle_gamma   90.00
#
_symmetry.space_group_name_H-M   'P 1'
#
loop_
_entity.id
_entity.type
_entity.pdbx_description
1 polymer ?
#
loop_
_entity_poly.entity_id
_entity_poly.type
_entity_poly.pdbx_seq_one_letter_code
_entity_poly.pdbx_strand_id
1 'polypeptide(L)'
;MRKKILFFAMMLLLLTGITASADVLGEQNGGWSTYMGAFTYFHNVQFNSDSVGKQNEYYVEYTPNEDAVPIVVNGASIWGTRNIKQAEQYMQENGLRPLVGINADYFSFKTGIPMGYTIADGEIISKEYGGQDAVGFRSDGTGFIKWLDIQTTVTDGEKSIDVMYINKWCQAGFDPVYLLTDKFGETTKTQSECIFVICTPNEGRLHVDETMSLTVDDVFIYNGEIEIPEGKVVLLMDTSGVSEYYDFLSRLHAGQTLTVANQAVGDDGTWKTTENAVSSVGGRLVTNGVANSDFEAGAAPRTAVGIKADGNIIFYTLDGRQSGYSYGAQLKTLAKRMVELGCVDALNLDGGGSTTISAWFPGKDNTMVVNSPSDGYLRSVANYIFLKDNRERTNIPWIINITGETNNNYLSGMTANINIESVYDTANYKMEEPYNIKYRAETDTDSTVDENGAVSLNGTGDVKVV
;
A
#
# COMPACT_ATOMS: atom_id res chain seq x y z
N MET A 1 47.87 2.88 26.41
CA MET A 1 47.06 4.10 26.56
C MET A 1 46.13 4.19 25.37
N ARG A 2 44.88 3.74 25.47
CA ARG A 2 43.86 3.88 24.43
C ARG A 2 42.92 5.02 24.85
N LYS A 3 42.94 6.12 24.09
CA LYS A 3 42.05 7.26 24.29
C LYS A 3 40.66 6.88 23.80
N LYS A 4 39.68 6.91 24.70
CA LYS A 4 38.25 6.89 24.36
C LYS A 4 37.84 8.26 23.82
N ILE A 5 37.37 8.33 22.60
CA ILE A 5 36.77 9.53 22.03
C ILE A 5 35.28 9.47 22.35
N LEU A 6 34.83 10.38 23.24
CA LEU A 6 33.43 10.62 23.51
C LEU A 6 32.91 11.59 22.43
N PHE A 7 31.99 11.15 21.61
CA PHE A 7 31.23 12.04 20.71
C PHE A 7 30.08 12.68 21.52
N PHE A 8 30.27 13.94 21.91
CA PHE A 8 29.17 14.80 22.36
C PHE A 8 28.52 15.40 21.11
N ALA A 9 27.33 14.94 20.74
CA ALA A 9 26.48 15.61 19.75
C ALA A 9 25.89 16.84 20.44
N MET A 10 26.47 18.00 20.22
CA MET A 10 25.95 19.29 20.65
C MET A 10 24.84 19.67 19.67
N MET A 11 23.59 19.50 20.13
CA MET A 11 22.39 19.93 19.42
C MET A 11 22.31 21.46 19.48
N LEU A 12 22.74 22.12 18.42
CA LEU A 12 22.59 23.58 18.27
C LEU A 12 21.12 23.87 17.93
N LEU A 13 20.33 24.26 18.94
CA LEU A 13 19.01 24.85 18.74
C LEU A 13 19.18 26.21 18.04
N LEU A 14 19.06 26.27 16.75
CA LEU A 14 18.78 27.48 16.00
C LEU A 14 17.30 27.82 16.22
N LEU A 15 17.02 28.70 17.20
CA LEU A 15 15.76 29.42 17.29
C LEU A 15 15.68 30.45 16.16
N THR A 16 15.40 30.00 14.95
CA THR A 16 14.76 30.86 13.95
C THR A 16 13.31 30.99 14.36
N GLY A 17 12.85 32.21 14.55
CA GLY A 17 11.46 32.51 14.85
C GLY A 17 10.57 31.95 13.70
N ILE A 18 10.12 30.72 13.85
CA ILE A 18 9.06 30.15 13.06
C ILE A 18 7.80 30.84 13.58
N THR A 19 7.27 31.80 12.84
CA THR A 19 5.85 32.14 12.93
C THR A 19 5.13 30.81 12.73
N ALA A 20 4.57 30.25 13.79
CA ALA A 20 3.75 29.05 13.69
C ALA A 20 2.57 29.39 12.76
N SER A 21 2.72 29.07 11.48
CA SER A 21 1.58 28.95 10.59
C SER A 21 0.75 27.83 11.20
N ALA A 22 -0.49 28.12 11.58
CA ALA A 22 -1.38 27.06 12.02
C ALA A 22 -1.43 26.01 10.91
N ASP A 23 -1.19 24.75 11.29
CA ASP A 23 -1.29 23.60 10.39
C ASP A 23 -2.65 23.62 9.68
N VAL A 24 -2.71 23.26 8.41
CA VAL A 24 -3.95 23.32 7.62
C VAL A 24 -5.08 22.46 8.23
N LEU A 25 -4.74 21.47 9.05
CA LEU A 25 -5.69 20.64 9.81
C LEU A 25 -6.06 21.22 11.20
N GLY A 26 -5.41 22.29 11.63
CA GLY A 26 -5.62 22.94 12.91
C GLY A 26 -4.39 22.91 13.82
N GLU A 27 -4.59 23.16 15.11
CA GLU A 27 -3.53 23.09 16.12
C GLU A 27 -3.28 21.63 16.52
N GLN A 28 -2.03 21.19 16.46
CA GLN A 28 -1.65 19.86 16.93
C GLN A 28 -1.80 19.80 18.46
N ASN A 29 -2.60 18.86 18.94
CA ASN A 29 -2.88 18.71 20.38
C ASN A 29 -2.55 17.32 20.93
N GLY A 30 -2.00 16.41 20.10
CA GLY A 30 -1.60 15.07 20.51
C GLY A 30 -0.94 14.31 19.40
N GLY A 31 -0.56 13.07 19.71
CA GLY A 31 0.02 12.13 18.75
C GLY A 31 1.23 11.40 19.30
N TRP A 32 1.74 10.48 18.51
CA TRP A 32 2.93 9.69 18.80
C TRP A 32 3.58 9.23 17.49
N SER A 33 4.85 8.89 17.58
CA SER A 33 5.62 8.35 16.45
C SER A 33 6.47 7.17 16.90
N THR A 34 6.71 6.23 16.01
CA THR A 34 7.58 5.10 16.30
C THR A 34 8.34 4.67 15.06
N TYR A 35 9.59 4.23 15.28
CA TYR A 35 10.39 3.58 14.25
C TYR A 35 9.96 2.13 14.08
N MET A 36 9.67 1.74 12.84
CA MET A 36 9.14 0.41 12.47
C MET A 36 10.23 -0.57 12.02
N GLY A 37 11.46 -0.10 11.84
CA GLY A 37 12.51 -0.80 11.10
C GLY A 37 12.49 -0.46 9.61
N ALA A 38 13.47 -0.97 8.85
CA ALA A 38 13.59 -0.76 7.40
C ALA A 38 13.40 0.71 6.98
N PHE A 39 14.01 1.64 7.72
CA PHE A 39 13.94 3.10 7.51
C PHE A 39 12.50 3.64 7.38
N THR A 40 11.60 3.07 8.17
CA THR A 40 10.17 3.38 8.16
C THR A 40 9.75 3.97 9.51
N TYR A 41 9.08 5.11 9.50
CA TYR A 41 8.53 5.78 10.68
C TYR A 41 7.01 5.89 10.56
N PHE A 42 6.31 5.44 11.59
CA PHE A 42 4.87 5.59 11.72
C PHE A 42 4.55 6.79 12.58
N HIS A 43 3.56 7.59 12.17
CA HIS A 43 3.10 8.78 12.88
C HIS A 43 1.57 8.73 13.03
N ASN A 44 1.09 8.97 14.24
CA ASN A 44 -0.26 9.38 14.51
C ASN A 44 -0.22 10.83 14.99
N VAL A 45 -1.02 11.70 14.39
CA VAL A 45 -1.11 13.10 14.77
C VAL A 45 -2.56 13.49 14.98
N GLN A 46 -2.81 14.20 16.07
CA GLN A 46 -4.14 14.68 16.44
C GLN A 46 -4.18 16.19 16.36
N PHE A 47 -5.19 16.71 15.69
CA PHE A 47 -5.41 18.16 15.56
C PHE A 47 -6.77 18.55 16.10
N ASN A 48 -6.89 19.81 16.47
CA ASN A 48 -8.16 20.46 16.77
C ASN A 48 -8.17 21.88 16.21
N SER A 49 -9.28 22.28 15.67
CA SER A 49 -9.46 23.59 15.11
C SER A 49 -10.91 24.03 15.27
N ASP A 50 -11.12 25.32 15.55
CA ASP A 50 -12.45 25.90 15.66
C ASP A 50 -13.25 25.84 14.36
N SER A 51 -12.57 25.79 13.20
CA SER A 51 -13.18 25.80 11.87
C SER A 51 -13.45 24.40 11.30
N VAL A 52 -12.59 23.41 11.55
CA VAL A 52 -12.69 22.05 11.00
C VAL A 52 -12.90 20.96 12.05
N GLY A 53 -12.81 21.32 13.35
CA GLY A 53 -12.97 20.39 14.47
C GLY A 53 -11.77 19.45 14.65
N LYS A 54 -12.02 18.29 15.29
CA LYS A 54 -10.98 17.29 15.56
C LYS A 54 -10.61 16.52 14.29
N GLN A 55 -9.31 16.19 14.19
CA GLN A 55 -8.75 15.38 13.11
C GLN A 55 -7.78 14.35 13.69
N ASN A 56 -7.86 13.12 13.20
CA ASN A 56 -6.92 12.05 13.50
C ASN A 56 -6.25 11.61 12.19
N GLU A 57 -4.98 11.94 12.10
CA GLU A 57 -4.11 11.67 10.97
C GLU A 57 -3.18 10.51 11.30
N TYR A 58 -2.96 9.65 10.31
CA TYR A 58 -1.97 8.58 10.37
C TYR A 58 -1.17 8.60 9.09
N TYR A 59 0.14 8.58 9.21
CA TYR A 59 0.97 8.43 8.03
C TYR A 59 2.25 7.66 8.34
N VAL A 60 2.83 7.13 7.29
CA VAL A 60 4.12 6.47 7.33
C VAL A 60 5.06 7.23 6.43
N GLU A 61 6.20 7.61 6.96
CA GLU A 61 7.34 8.11 6.20
C GLU A 61 8.30 6.95 5.97
N TYR A 62 8.51 6.62 4.71
CA TYR A 62 9.36 5.51 4.28
C TYR A 62 10.49 6.05 3.39
N THR A 63 11.73 5.75 3.76
CA THR A 63 12.90 5.99 2.91
C THR A 63 13.17 4.75 2.06
N PRO A 64 13.18 4.86 0.72
CA PRO A 64 13.41 3.73 -0.18
C PRO A 64 14.68 2.94 0.13
N ASN A 65 14.55 1.62 0.25
CA ASN A 65 15.64 0.70 0.56
C ASN A 65 15.25 -0.75 0.20
N GLU A 66 16.23 -1.68 0.22
CA GLU A 66 16.03 -3.09 -0.12
C GLU A 66 15.36 -3.91 1.01
N ASP A 67 15.42 -3.43 2.26
CA ASP A 67 14.83 -4.10 3.43
C ASP A 67 13.30 -4.06 3.43
N ALA A 68 12.71 -3.07 2.75
CA ALA A 68 11.27 -3.01 2.54
C ALA A 68 10.97 -2.38 1.18
N VAL A 69 9.99 -2.93 0.45
CA VAL A 69 9.60 -2.41 -0.86
C VAL A 69 8.07 -2.28 -0.97
N PRO A 70 7.56 -1.23 -1.63
CA PRO A 70 6.13 -1.11 -1.90
C PRO A 70 5.68 -2.14 -2.93
N ILE A 71 4.60 -2.85 -2.64
CA ILE A 71 3.94 -3.78 -3.55
C ILE A 71 2.44 -3.50 -3.63
N VAL A 72 1.81 -3.92 -4.72
CA VAL A 72 0.36 -3.86 -4.90
C VAL A 72 -0.25 -5.24 -4.67
N VAL A 73 -1.24 -5.32 -3.79
CA VAL A 73 -1.98 -6.55 -3.49
C VAL A 73 -3.43 -6.36 -3.90
N ASN A 74 -3.90 -7.19 -4.83
CA ASN A 74 -5.26 -7.16 -5.34
C ASN A 74 -6.24 -7.96 -4.48
N GLY A 75 -7.54 -7.92 -4.84
CA GLY A 75 -8.58 -8.80 -4.35
C GLY A 75 -8.27 -10.29 -4.55
N ALA A 76 -9.23 -11.17 -4.31
CA ALA A 76 -9.06 -12.60 -4.57
C ALA A 76 -8.82 -12.89 -6.07
N SER A 77 -9.43 -12.06 -6.90
CA SER A 77 -9.20 -11.90 -8.33
C SER A 77 -9.50 -10.44 -8.65
N ILE A 78 -9.35 -10.00 -9.88
CA ILE A 78 -9.75 -8.64 -10.29
C ILE A 78 -11.28 -8.47 -10.21
N TRP A 79 -12.04 -9.53 -10.46
CA TRP A 79 -13.47 -9.58 -10.16
C TRP A 79 -13.68 -9.95 -8.69
N GLY A 80 -13.45 -9.02 -7.79
CA GLY A 80 -13.61 -9.26 -6.35
C GLY A 80 -12.89 -8.24 -5.49
N THR A 81 -13.08 -8.38 -4.19
CA THR A 81 -12.50 -7.49 -3.18
C THR A 81 -11.99 -8.28 -1.99
N ARG A 82 -11.07 -7.68 -1.23
CA ARG A 82 -10.62 -8.15 0.09
C ARG A 82 -10.66 -7.00 1.09
N ASN A 83 -10.87 -7.28 2.36
CA ASN A 83 -10.51 -6.32 3.39
C ASN A 83 -9.01 -6.44 3.71
N ILE A 84 -8.46 -5.44 4.42
CA ILE A 84 -7.01 -5.37 4.66
C ILE A 84 -6.47 -6.60 5.42
N LYS A 85 -7.25 -7.18 6.34
CA LYS A 85 -6.83 -8.40 7.07
C LYS A 85 -6.78 -9.63 6.18
N GLN A 86 -7.70 -9.75 5.23
CA GLN A 86 -7.66 -10.81 4.22
C GLN A 86 -6.49 -10.62 3.24
N ALA A 87 -6.13 -9.36 2.92
CA ALA A 87 -4.96 -9.06 2.10
C ALA A 87 -3.65 -9.42 2.83
N GLU A 88 -3.53 -9.08 4.11
CA GLU A 88 -2.41 -9.45 4.96
C GLU A 88 -2.27 -10.97 5.10
N GLN A 89 -3.37 -11.67 5.32
CA GLN A 89 -3.39 -13.13 5.38
C GLN A 89 -2.90 -13.75 4.06
N TYR A 90 -3.40 -13.25 2.92
CA TYR A 90 -2.94 -13.69 1.61
C TYR A 90 -1.42 -13.46 1.42
N MET A 91 -0.89 -12.31 1.85
CA MET A 91 0.55 -12.07 1.82
C MET A 91 1.30 -13.11 2.64
N GLN A 92 0.89 -13.36 3.89
CA GLN A 92 1.55 -14.31 4.79
C GLN A 92 1.49 -15.75 4.26
N GLU A 93 0.37 -16.18 3.69
CA GLU A 93 0.20 -17.49 3.06
C GLU A 93 1.12 -17.69 1.85
N ASN A 94 1.52 -16.58 1.18
CA ASN A 94 2.47 -16.57 0.08
C ASN A 94 3.91 -16.21 0.52
N GLY A 95 4.21 -16.27 1.82
CA GLY A 95 5.55 -16.03 2.35
C GLY A 95 5.98 -14.55 2.35
N LEU A 96 5.04 -13.61 2.12
CA LEU A 96 5.29 -12.19 2.14
C LEU A 96 4.99 -11.61 3.53
N ARG A 97 5.83 -10.69 4.01
CA ARG A 97 5.63 -10.02 5.30
C ARG A 97 5.08 -8.62 5.09
N PRO A 98 3.83 -8.31 5.52
CA PRO A 98 3.31 -6.96 5.50
C PRO A 98 3.91 -6.13 6.64
N LEU A 99 4.55 -4.98 6.34
CA LEU A 99 5.01 -4.04 7.35
C LEU A 99 3.98 -2.94 7.60
N VAL A 100 3.49 -2.34 6.52
CA VAL A 100 2.43 -1.31 6.51
C VAL A 100 1.54 -1.56 5.31
N GLY A 101 0.24 -1.30 5.42
CA GLY A 101 -0.71 -1.37 4.31
C GLY A 101 -1.70 -0.23 4.34
N ILE A 102 -2.02 0.34 3.17
CA ILE A 102 -3.11 1.29 2.96
C ILE A 102 -3.99 0.82 1.80
N ASN A 103 -5.29 1.17 1.81
CA ASN A 103 -6.15 0.97 0.64
C ASN A 103 -5.70 1.86 -0.52
N ALA A 104 -6.00 1.45 -1.76
CA ALA A 104 -5.45 2.15 -2.93
C ALA A 104 -6.52 2.66 -3.90
N ASP A 105 -6.76 2.01 -5.05
CA ASP A 105 -7.60 2.56 -6.11
C ASP A 105 -9.09 2.59 -5.76
N TYR A 106 -9.82 3.48 -6.41
CA TYR A 106 -11.27 3.42 -6.51
C TYR A 106 -11.71 2.16 -7.25
N PHE A 107 -12.90 1.68 -6.96
CA PHE A 107 -13.39 0.44 -7.56
C PHE A 107 -14.90 0.44 -7.78
N SER A 108 -15.36 -0.42 -8.66
CA SER A 108 -16.78 -0.68 -8.87
C SER A 108 -17.37 -1.46 -7.70
N PHE A 109 -18.31 -0.90 -6.96
CA PHE A 109 -19.04 -1.62 -5.90
C PHE A 109 -19.81 -2.86 -6.41
N LYS A 110 -20.15 -2.90 -7.70
CA LYS A 110 -20.88 -4.01 -8.30
C LYS A 110 -19.97 -5.21 -8.57
N THR A 111 -18.71 -4.97 -8.96
CA THR A 111 -17.83 -6.01 -9.49
C THR A 111 -16.54 -6.20 -8.68
N GLY A 112 -16.16 -5.20 -7.89
CA GLY A 112 -14.88 -5.17 -7.21
C GLY A 112 -13.71 -4.70 -8.11
N ILE A 113 -13.92 -4.54 -9.42
CA ILE A 113 -12.87 -4.18 -10.38
C ILE A 113 -12.33 -2.79 -10.08
N PRO A 114 -10.99 -2.60 -9.99
CA PRO A 114 -10.37 -1.29 -9.86
C PRO A 114 -10.73 -0.40 -11.06
N MET A 115 -10.90 0.91 -10.81
CA MET A 115 -11.28 1.87 -11.87
C MET A 115 -10.10 2.29 -12.73
N GLY A 116 -8.89 2.12 -12.26
CA GLY A 116 -7.70 2.55 -12.97
C GLY A 116 -6.79 1.41 -13.44
N TYR A 117 -5.52 1.79 -13.60
CA TYR A 117 -4.44 0.88 -13.91
C TYR A 117 -3.93 0.21 -12.63
N THR A 118 -3.60 -1.06 -12.74
CA THR A 118 -2.90 -1.80 -11.70
C THR A 118 -1.76 -2.59 -12.33
N ILE A 119 -0.54 -2.36 -11.85
CA ILE A 119 0.65 -3.15 -12.17
C ILE A 119 1.10 -3.83 -10.87
N ALA A 120 1.37 -5.13 -10.92
CA ALA A 120 1.91 -5.88 -9.80
C ALA A 120 2.94 -6.89 -10.31
N ASP A 121 4.08 -6.98 -9.62
CA ASP A 121 5.23 -7.80 -10.00
C ASP A 121 5.65 -7.60 -11.48
N GLY A 122 5.61 -6.34 -11.93
CA GLY A 122 5.91 -5.92 -13.29
C GLY A 122 4.85 -6.26 -14.33
N GLU A 123 3.74 -6.91 -13.97
CA GLU A 123 2.68 -7.28 -14.90
C GLU A 123 1.52 -6.28 -14.87
N ILE A 124 0.98 -5.93 -16.05
CA ILE A 124 -0.24 -5.14 -16.20
C ILE A 124 -1.42 -6.02 -15.79
N ILE A 125 -1.88 -5.88 -14.56
CA ILE A 125 -2.98 -6.66 -13.99
C ILE A 125 -4.33 -6.10 -14.41
N SER A 126 -4.46 -4.78 -14.51
CA SER A 126 -5.71 -4.12 -14.92
C SER A 126 -5.39 -2.85 -15.68
N LYS A 127 -6.05 -2.65 -16.83
CA LYS A 127 -5.87 -1.49 -17.70
C LYS A 127 -7.22 -0.91 -18.08
N GLU A 128 -7.34 0.41 -17.91
CA GLU A 128 -8.47 1.22 -18.36
C GLU A 128 -8.16 1.88 -19.71
N TYR A 129 -9.19 2.40 -20.36
CA TYR A 129 -9.05 3.23 -21.57
C TYR A 129 -8.68 4.67 -21.20
N GLY A 130 -7.66 5.20 -21.88
CA GLY A 130 -7.12 6.53 -21.62
C GLY A 130 -6.20 6.60 -20.41
N GLY A 131 -5.44 7.68 -20.31
CA GLY A 131 -4.44 7.85 -19.28
C GLY A 131 -4.99 8.37 -17.96
N GLN A 132 -4.24 8.12 -16.89
CA GLN A 132 -4.52 8.57 -15.52
C GLN A 132 -3.23 8.92 -14.79
N ASP A 133 -3.30 9.81 -13.78
CA ASP A 133 -2.19 9.94 -12.84
C ASP A 133 -2.03 8.65 -12.03
N ALA A 134 -0.80 8.17 -11.91
CA ALA A 134 -0.48 6.94 -11.20
C ALA A 134 0.77 7.10 -10.34
N VAL A 135 0.81 6.37 -9.23
CA VAL A 135 2.03 6.13 -8.46
C VAL A 135 2.64 4.82 -8.92
N GLY A 136 3.93 4.85 -9.25
CA GLY A 136 4.74 3.69 -9.60
C GLY A 136 5.86 3.48 -8.60
N PHE A 137 6.20 2.20 -8.37
CA PHE A 137 7.28 1.78 -7.48
C PHE A 137 8.21 0.83 -8.23
N ARG A 138 9.52 0.98 -7.99
CA ARG A 138 10.57 0.12 -8.54
C ARG A 138 11.02 -0.94 -7.55
N SER A 139 11.78 -1.91 -8.03
CA SER A 139 12.33 -3.01 -7.20
C SER A 139 13.25 -2.54 -6.07
N ASP A 140 13.87 -1.36 -6.19
CA ASP A 140 14.71 -0.74 -5.16
C ASP A 140 13.90 0.05 -4.09
N GLY A 141 12.58 0.01 -4.17
CA GLY A 141 11.66 0.71 -3.27
C GLY A 141 11.41 2.17 -3.63
N THR A 142 12.09 2.73 -4.64
CA THR A 142 11.84 4.11 -5.09
C THR A 142 10.47 4.25 -5.72
N GLY A 143 9.84 5.42 -5.51
CA GLY A 143 8.53 5.73 -6.07
C GLY A 143 8.53 7.02 -6.87
N PHE A 144 7.53 7.15 -7.74
CA PHE A 144 7.27 8.35 -8.51
C PHE A 144 5.77 8.49 -8.81
N ILE A 145 5.31 9.69 -9.14
CA ILE A 145 3.94 9.93 -9.58
C ILE A 145 4.00 10.59 -10.96
N LYS A 146 3.43 9.92 -11.98
CA LYS A 146 3.39 10.38 -13.36
C LYS A 146 2.07 10.00 -14.03
N TRP A 147 1.78 10.64 -15.16
CA TRP A 147 0.74 10.22 -16.08
C TRP A 147 1.08 8.84 -16.67
N LEU A 148 0.15 7.92 -16.61
CA LEU A 148 0.25 6.59 -17.20
C LEU A 148 -0.86 6.45 -18.23
N ASP A 149 -0.49 6.24 -19.48
CA ASP A 149 -1.39 5.89 -20.58
C ASP A 149 -0.75 4.75 -21.38
N ILE A 150 -1.37 3.58 -21.37
CA ILE A 150 -0.84 2.38 -22.03
C ILE A 150 -1.69 2.09 -23.26
N GLN A 151 -1.11 2.23 -24.44
CA GLN A 151 -1.70 1.68 -25.66
C GLN A 151 -1.34 0.20 -25.76
N THR A 152 -2.36 -0.65 -25.81
CA THR A 152 -2.21 -2.09 -26.02
C THR A 152 -2.77 -2.43 -27.40
N THR A 153 -1.98 -3.13 -28.21
CA THR A 153 -2.40 -3.61 -29.54
C THR A 153 -2.22 -5.11 -29.65
N VAL A 154 -3.03 -5.75 -30.47
CA VAL A 154 -2.84 -7.14 -30.88
C VAL A 154 -2.73 -7.21 -32.41
N THR A 155 -1.75 -7.94 -32.91
CA THR A 155 -1.51 -8.13 -34.36
C THR A 155 -1.30 -9.58 -34.72
N ASP A 156 -1.75 -9.96 -35.91
CA ASP A 156 -1.48 -11.25 -36.55
C ASP A 156 -0.31 -11.19 -37.56
N GLY A 157 0.38 -10.04 -37.61
CA GLY A 157 1.48 -9.75 -38.53
C GLY A 157 1.03 -9.04 -39.81
N GLU A 158 -0.25 -9.08 -40.15
CA GLU A 158 -0.83 -8.37 -41.30
C GLU A 158 -1.66 -7.15 -40.90
N LYS A 159 -2.50 -7.31 -39.88
CA LYS A 159 -3.36 -6.26 -39.34
C LYS A 159 -3.15 -6.14 -37.83
N SER A 160 -3.31 -4.94 -37.30
CA SER A 160 -3.29 -4.63 -35.87
C SER A 160 -4.58 -3.98 -35.43
N ILE A 161 -5.05 -4.30 -34.24
CA ILE A 161 -6.20 -3.66 -33.59
C ILE A 161 -5.85 -3.27 -32.15
N ASP A 162 -6.58 -2.31 -31.60
CA ASP A 162 -6.43 -1.89 -30.23
C ASP A 162 -7.15 -2.84 -29.25
N VAL A 163 -6.48 -3.14 -28.13
CA VAL A 163 -7.09 -3.75 -26.94
C VAL A 163 -7.32 -2.63 -25.93
N MET A 164 -8.57 -2.23 -25.77
CA MET A 164 -8.89 -1.08 -24.92
C MET A 164 -8.78 -1.40 -23.44
N TYR A 165 -9.12 -2.63 -23.06
CA TYR A 165 -9.23 -3.04 -21.66
C TYR A 165 -8.47 -4.33 -21.36
N ILE A 166 -7.75 -4.36 -20.23
CA ILE A 166 -7.17 -5.61 -19.69
C ILE A 166 -7.84 -5.87 -18.34
N ASN A 167 -8.39 -7.07 -18.16
CA ASN A 167 -9.08 -7.53 -16.97
C ASN A 167 -10.16 -6.54 -16.47
N LYS A 168 -10.96 -6.05 -17.42
CA LYS A 168 -12.19 -5.26 -17.17
C LYS A 168 -13.41 -6.03 -17.63
N TRP A 169 -14.58 -5.64 -17.13
CA TRP A 169 -15.84 -6.29 -17.47
C TRP A 169 -16.33 -5.88 -18.85
N CYS A 170 -16.43 -6.85 -19.78
CA CYS A 170 -17.05 -6.66 -21.07
C CYS A 170 -18.56 -6.47 -20.91
N GLN A 171 -19.05 -5.27 -21.20
CA GLN A 171 -20.45 -4.89 -21.06
C GLN A 171 -21.19 -5.09 -22.39
N ALA A 172 -22.43 -5.56 -22.31
CA ALA A 172 -23.30 -5.73 -23.46
C ALA A 172 -23.52 -4.40 -24.22
N GLY A 173 -23.48 -4.45 -25.53
CA GLY A 173 -23.66 -3.28 -26.39
C GLY A 173 -22.43 -2.36 -26.51
N PHE A 174 -21.30 -2.83 -26.06
CA PHE A 174 -20.03 -2.11 -26.13
C PHE A 174 -19.04 -2.92 -26.98
N ASP A 175 -18.50 -2.35 -28.03
CA ASP A 175 -17.73 -3.05 -29.08
C ASP A 175 -16.18 -2.96 -29.01
N PRO A 176 -15.52 -2.51 -27.91
CA PRO A 176 -14.08 -2.59 -27.80
C PRO A 176 -13.60 -4.02 -27.56
N VAL A 177 -12.34 -4.27 -27.89
CA VAL A 177 -11.68 -5.53 -27.55
C VAL A 177 -11.18 -5.49 -26.11
N TYR A 178 -11.49 -6.56 -25.40
CA TYR A 178 -11.00 -6.86 -24.04
C TYR A 178 -9.98 -8.00 -24.11
N LEU A 179 -9.00 -7.94 -23.21
CA LEU A 179 -8.08 -9.04 -22.93
C LEU A 179 -8.28 -9.44 -21.47
N LEU A 180 -8.67 -10.69 -21.25
CA LEU A 180 -8.79 -11.25 -19.91
C LEU A 180 -7.71 -12.32 -19.69
N THR A 181 -7.15 -12.34 -18.48
CA THR A 181 -6.27 -13.39 -17.98
C THR A 181 -6.97 -14.14 -16.85
N ASP A 182 -6.41 -15.26 -16.40
CA ASP A 182 -6.88 -15.99 -15.21
C ASP A 182 -6.93 -15.15 -13.92
N LYS A 183 -6.20 -14.00 -13.87
CA LYS A 183 -6.29 -13.05 -12.78
C LYS A 183 -7.59 -12.26 -12.72
N PHE A 184 -8.34 -12.21 -13.82
CA PHE A 184 -9.67 -11.57 -13.83
C PHE A 184 -10.65 -12.31 -12.93
N GLY A 185 -10.68 -13.64 -13.02
CA GLY A 185 -11.56 -14.54 -12.28
C GLY A 185 -11.73 -15.85 -12.99
N GLU A 186 -12.52 -16.77 -12.45
CA GLU A 186 -12.74 -18.09 -13.02
C GLU A 186 -13.47 -18.06 -14.38
N THR A 187 -14.30 -17.02 -14.60
CA THR A 187 -15.10 -16.88 -15.84
C THR A 187 -15.05 -15.45 -16.37
N THR A 188 -15.43 -15.25 -17.64
CA THR A 188 -15.44 -13.94 -18.30
C THR A 188 -16.53 -12.97 -17.82
N LYS A 189 -17.52 -13.45 -17.06
CA LYS A 189 -18.67 -12.68 -16.54
C LYS A 189 -19.48 -11.96 -17.62
N THR A 190 -19.36 -12.38 -18.88
CA THR A 190 -20.13 -11.85 -20.01
C THR A 190 -21.60 -12.20 -19.89
N GLN A 191 -22.49 -11.29 -20.33
CA GLN A 191 -23.94 -11.42 -20.23
C GLN A 191 -24.66 -11.30 -21.58
N SER A 192 -23.89 -11.26 -22.67
CA SER A 192 -24.36 -11.13 -24.05
C SER A 192 -23.60 -12.06 -24.97
N GLU A 193 -23.99 -12.09 -26.25
CA GLU A 193 -23.24 -12.81 -27.27
C GLU A 193 -21.92 -12.11 -27.52
N CYS A 194 -20.83 -12.86 -27.34
CA CYS A 194 -19.46 -12.39 -27.59
C CYS A 194 -18.73 -13.34 -28.54
N ILE A 195 -17.78 -12.80 -29.31
CA ILE A 195 -16.74 -13.60 -29.92
C ILE A 195 -15.60 -13.76 -28.91
N PHE A 196 -15.10 -14.98 -28.77
CA PHE A 196 -14.03 -15.37 -27.89
C PHE A 196 -12.87 -15.97 -28.70
N VAL A 197 -11.64 -15.53 -28.37
CA VAL A 197 -10.40 -16.08 -28.87
C VAL A 197 -9.58 -16.54 -27.67
N ILE A 198 -9.50 -17.85 -27.45
CA ILE A 198 -8.68 -18.42 -26.37
C ILE A 198 -7.26 -18.59 -26.91
N CYS A 199 -6.28 -18.12 -26.13
CA CYS A 199 -4.88 -18.14 -26.51
C CYS A 199 -3.98 -18.71 -25.42
N THR A 200 -2.93 -19.41 -25.85
CA THR A 200 -1.80 -19.81 -25.01
C THR A 200 -0.67 -18.80 -25.11
N PRO A 201 -0.21 -18.20 -23.99
CA PRO A 201 1.04 -17.44 -23.97
C PRO A 201 2.25 -18.32 -24.33
N ASN A 202 3.13 -17.81 -25.21
CA ASN A 202 4.36 -18.52 -25.62
C ASN A 202 5.59 -17.89 -24.98
N GLU A 203 5.79 -16.57 -25.23
CA GLU A 203 6.93 -15.79 -24.78
C GLU A 203 6.49 -14.38 -24.38
N GLY A 204 7.23 -13.77 -23.44
CA GLY A 204 6.96 -12.42 -22.92
C GLY A 204 5.84 -12.43 -21.87
N ARG A 205 5.46 -11.23 -21.47
CA ARG A 205 4.42 -10.98 -20.46
C ARG A 205 3.68 -9.67 -20.76
N LEU A 206 2.56 -9.47 -20.11
CA LEU A 206 1.85 -8.18 -20.15
C LEU A 206 2.61 -7.14 -19.30
N HIS A 207 3.66 -6.58 -19.86
CA HIS A 207 4.51 -5.58 -19.21
C HIS A 207 4.54 -4.30 -20.04
N VAL A 208 4.77 -3.15 -19.38
CA VAL A 208 4.88 -1.86 -20.06
C VAL A 208 6.12 -1.84 -20.97
N ASP A 209 5.94 -1.36 -22.21
CA ASP A 209 6.97 -1.31 -23.27
C ASP A 209 7.58 -2.67 -23.62
N GLU A 210 6.79 -3.74 -23.45
CA GLU A 210 7.14 -5.10 -23.88
C GLU A 210 6.07 -5.71 -24.78
N THR A 211 6.43 -6.84 -25.38
CA THR A 211 5.54 -7.65 -26.22
C THR A 211 5.36 -9.03 -25.64
N MET A 212 4.18 -9.62 -25.89
CA MET A 212 3.82 -10.97 -25.52
C MET A 212 3.36 -11.72 -26.76
N SER A 213 3.93 -12.91 -27.00
CA SER A 213 3.50 -13.79 -28.10
C SER A 213 2.43 -14.76 -27.61
N LEU A 214 1.38 -14.96 -28.40
CA LEU A 214 0.27 -15.85 -28.12
C LEU A 214 0.07 -16.82 -29.29
N THR A 215 -0.35 -18.06 -29.00
CA THR A 215 -0.91 -18.98 -29.99
C THR A 215 -2.41 -19.07 -29.79
N VAL A 216 -3.18 -18.89 -30.83
CA VAL A 216 -4.64 -19.07 -30.83
C VAL A 216 -4.94 -20.56 -30.65
N ASP A 217 -5.71 -20.92 -29.63
CA ASP A 217 -6.17 -22.28 -29.37
C ASP A 217 -7.55 -22.52 -30.02
N ASP A 218 -8.47 -21.55 -29.83
CA ASP A 218 -9.85 -21.67 -30.33
C ASP A 218 -10.48 -20.30 -30.61
N VAL A 219 -11.43 -20.25 -31.52
CA VAL A 219 -12.23 -19.06 -31.86
C VAL A 219 -13.69 -19.47 -32.04
N PHE A 220 -14.58 -18.86 -31.25
CA PHE A 220 -16.01 -19.18 -31.32
C PHE A 220 -16.88 -18.03 -30.85
N ILE A 221 -18.17 -18.10 -31.17
CA ILE A 221 -19.19 -17.17 -30.66
C ILE A 221 -20.05 -17.92 -29.64
N TYR A 222 -20.30 -17.28 -28.52
CA TYR A 222 -21.16 -17.84 -27.49
C TYR A 222 -21.95 -16.73 -26.76
N ASN A 223 -23.17 -17.03 -26.36
CA ASN A 223 -24.04 -16.13 -25.62
C ASN A 223 -23.99 -16.49 -24.13
N GLY A 224 -23.26 -15.72 -23.35
CA GLY A 224 -23.06 -15.93 -21.92
C GLY A 224 -21.58 -15.94 -21.54
N GLU A 225 -21.29 -16.32 -20.29
CA GLU A 225 -19.93 -16.42 -19.79
C GLU A 225 -19.28 -17.77 -20.12
N ILE A 226 -17.95 -17.74 -20.29
CA ILE A 226 -17.12 -18.93 -20.44
C ILE A 226 -16.08 -19.00 -19.33
N GLU A 227 -15.53 -20.17 -19.04
CA GLU A 227 -14.38 -20.33 -18.17
C GLU A 227 -13.14 -19.65 -18.78
N ILE A 228 -12.30 -19.03 -17.93
CA ILE A 228 -10.96 -18.58 -18.29
C ILE A 228 -9.99 -19.66 -17.81
N PRO A 229 -9.43 -20.48 -18.72
CA PRO A 229 -8.53 -21.55 -18.29
C PRO A 229 -7.24 -20.98 -17.66
N GLU A 230 -6.72 -21.65 -16.65
CA GLU A 230 -5.48 -21.27 -15.96
C GLU A 230 -4.33 -21.08 -16.95
N GLY A 231 -3.58 -19.97 -16.81
CA GLY A 231 -2.46 -19.63 -17.67
C GLY A 231 -2.83 -19.23 -19.10
N LYS A 232 -4.11 -19.07 -19.43
CA LYS A 232 -4.56 -18.63 -20.75
C LYS A 232 -4.92 -17.15 -20.78
N VAL A 233 -4.99 -16.64 -21.98
CA VAL A 233 -5.49 -15.32 -22.33
C VAL A 233 -6.74 -15.46 -23.18
N VAL A 234 -7.77 -14.67 -22.90
CA VAL A 234 -9.00 -14.62 -23.68
C VAL A 234 -9.15 -13.22 -24.27
N LEU A 235 -9.07 -13.09 -25.61
CA LEU A 235 -9.50 -11.89 -26.30
C LEU A 235 -11.00 -12.01 -26.57
N LEU A 236 -11.76 -10.95 -26.32
CA LEU A 236 -13.21 -10.98 -26.56
C LEU A 236 -13.77 -9.60 -26.87
N MET A 237 -14.92 -9.59 -27.53
CA MET A 237 -15.79 -8.43 -27.71
C MET A 237 -17.25 -8.83 -27.82
N ASP A 238 -18.15 -7.91 -27.48
CA ASP A 238 -19.59 -8.07 -27.71
C ASP A 238 -19.92 -7.99 -29.22
N THR A 239 -20.79 -8.88 -29.71
CA THR A 239 -21.12 -9.00 -31.15
C THR A 239 -22.29 -8.11 -31.58
N SER A 240 -22.89 -7.33 -30.71
CA SER A 240 -24.07 -6.47 -31.01
C SER A 240 -23.79 -5.33 -31.98
N GLY A 241 -22.51 -5.02 -32.22
CA GLY A 241 -22.05 -4.06 -33.25
C GLY A 241 -21.15 -4.71 -34.29
N VAL A 242 -21.30 -4.31 -35.55
CA VAL A 242 -20.34 -4.66 -36.61
C VAL A 242 -19.20 -3.67 -36.58
N SER A 243 -18.00 -4.13 -36.21
CA SER A 243 -16.80 -3.29 -36.16
C SER A 243 -15.62 -3.97 -36.86
N GLU A 244 -14.59 -3.20 -37.18
CA GLU A 244 -13.34 -3.73 -37.75
C GLU A 244 -12.63 -4.69 -36.78
N TYR A 245 -12.91 -4.59 -35.47
CA TYR A 245 -12.40 -5.48 -34.44
C TYR A 245 -13.04 -6.88 -34.55
N TYR A 246 -14.37 -6.93 -34.78
CA TYR A 246 -15.06 -8.19 -35.05
C TYR A 246 -14.50 -8.89 -36.28
N ASP A 247 -14.29 -8.16 -37.40
CA ASP A 247 -13.69 -8.69 -38.64
C ASP A 247 -12.27 -9.22 -38.39
N PHE A 248 -11.50 -8.60 -37.51
CA PHE A 248 -10.18 -9.10 -37.12
C PHE A 248 -10.27 -10.38 -36.30
N LEU A 249 -11.06 -10.42 -35.24
CA LEU A 249 -11.17 -11.58 -34.35
C LEU A 249 -11.80 -12.77 -35.05
N SER A 250 -12.81 -12.58 -35.89
CA SER A 250 -13.57 -13.64 -36.55
C SER A 250 -12.78 -14.40 -37.64
N ARG A 251 -11.71 -13.82 -38.19
CA ARG A 251 -10.84 -14.49 -39.18
C ARG A 251 -9.69 -15.27 -38.54
N LEU A 252 -9.48 -15.13 -37.24
CA LEU A 252 -8.44 -15.86 -36.52
C LEU A 252 -8.79 -17.36 -36.48
N HIS A 253 -7.78 -18.21 -36.38
CA HIS A 253 -7.95 -19.67 -36.34
C HIS A 253 -6.90 -20.33 -35.45
N ALA A 254 -7.20 -21.53 -34.97
CA ALA A 254 -6.30 -22.32 -34.15
C ALA A 254 -4.91 -22.50 -34.80
N GLY A 255 -3.86 -22.39 -34.02
CA GLY A 255 -2.47 -22.49 -34.44
C GLY A 255 -1.87 -21.17 -34.96
N GLN A 256 -2.64 -20.10 -35.12
CA GLN A 256 -2.15 -18.80 -35.55
C GLN A 256 -1.41 -18.11 -34.41
N THR A 257 -0.33 -17.41 -34.74
CA THR A 257 0.43 -16.63 -33.76
C THR A 257 -0.05 -15.18 -33.75
N LEU A 258 -0.25 -14.62 -32.55
CA LEU A 258 -0.54 -13.22 -32.30
C LEU A 258 0.57 -12.59 -31.48
N THR A 259 0.76 -11.28 -31.64
CA THR A 259 1.64 -10.48 -30.79
C THR A 259 0.80 -9.40 -30.11
N VAL A 260 0.84 -9.36 -28.78
CA VAL A 260 0.31 -8.27 -27.96
C VAL A 260 1.46 -7.34 -27.63
N ALA A 261 1.31 -6.05 -27.90
CA ALA A 261 2.30 -5.02 -27.56
C ALA A 261 1.67 -3.99 -26.62
N ASN A 262 2.40 -3.63 -25.55
CA ASN A 262 2.01 -2.61 -24.60
C ASN A 262 2.99 -1.46 -24.68
N GLN A 263 2.53 -0.25 -24.94
CA GLN A 263 3.38 0.92 -25.06
C GLN A 263 2.88 2.04 -24.15
N ALA A 264 3.75 2.56 -23.27
CA ALA A 264 3.44 3.76 -22.51
C ALA A 264 3.53 5.00 -23.42
N VAL A 265 2.40 5.67 -23.62
CA VAL A 265 2.30 6.81 -24.55
C VAL A 265 2.92 8.05 -23.93
N GLY A 266 3.93 8.62 -24.61
CA GLY A 266 4.59 9.86 -24.17
C GLY A 266 5.46 9.68 -22.93
N ASP A 267 5.78 8.46 -22.52
CA ASP A 267 6.71 8.16 -21.42
C ASP A 267 8.17 8.30 -21.85
N ASP A 268 9.03 8.60 -20.89
CA ASP A 268 10.48 8.70 -21.04
C ASP A 268 11.24 7.40 -20.69
N GLY A 269 10.52 6.28 -20.60
CA GLY A 269 11.00 4.97 -20.16
C GLY A 269 10.89 4.73 -18.65
N THR A 270 10.26 5.64 -17.92
CA THR A 270 10.06 5.51 -16.47
C THR A 270 9.18 4.31 -16.13
N TRP A 271 8.09 4.11 -16.88
CA TRP A 271 7.11 3.05 -16.62
C TRP A 271 7.65 1.65 -16.93
N LYS A 272 8.62 1.54 -17.84
CA LYS A 272 9.25 0.27 -18.19
C LYS A 272 9.97 -0.40 -17.01
N THR A 273 10.42 0.37 -16.02
CA THR A 273 11.14 -0.14 -14.83
C THR A 273 10.23 -0.29 -13.61
N THR A 274 8.92 -0.22 -13.80
CA THR A 274 7.94 -0.25 -12.72
C THR A 274 7.56 -1.68 -12.39
N GLU A 275 7.74 -2.07 -11.14
CA GLU A 275 7.31 -3.36 -10.63
C GLU A 275 5.86 -3.32 -10.09
N ASN A 276 5.48 -2.21 -9.46
CA ASN A 276 4.15 -2.05 -8.88
C ASN A 276 3.62 -0.64 -9.17
N ALA A 277 2.35 -0.54 -9.53
CA ALA A 277 1.69 0.75 -9.73
C ALA A 277 0.19 0.69 -9.50
N VAL A 278 -0.35 1.82 -9.05
CA VAL A 278 -1.78 2.06 -8.98
C VAL A 278 -2.06 3.45 -9.52
N SER A 279 -2.99 3.56 -10.46
CA SER A 279 -3.52 4.85 -10.87
C SER A 279 -4.70 5.29 -10.01
N SER A 280 -5.16 6.51 -10.16
CA SER A 280 -6.33 6.99 -9.43
C SER A 280 -7.15 7.97 -10.24
N VAL A 281 -8.45 7.71 -10.31
CA VAL A 281 -9.45 8.68 -10.81
C VAL A 281 -9.66 9.84 -9.84
N GLY A 282 -9.12 9.75 -8.62
CA GLY A 282 -9.22 10.79 -7.60
C GLY A 282 -8.33 12.02 -7.82
N GLY A 283 -7.42 11.94 -8.77
CA GLY A 283 -6.60 13.03 -9.26
C GLY A 283 -5.37 13.36 -8.41
N ARG A 284 -4.51 14.20 -8.99
CA ARG A 284 -3.23 14.60 -8.43
C ARG A 284 -3.40 15.75 -7.44
N LEU A 285 -3.00 15.53 -6.18
CA LEU A 285 -3.11 16.51 -5.09
C LEU A 285 -2.00 17.56 -5.13
N VAL A 286 -0.78 17.15 -5.45
CA VAL A 286 0.40 18.03 -5.49
C VAL A 286 1.18 17.76 -6.77
N THR A 287 1.65 18.83 -7.40
CA THR A 287 2.52 18.78 -8.58
C THR A 287 3.69 19.74 -8.37
N ASN A 288 4.93 19.27 -8.40
CA ASN A 288 6.14 20.09 -8.20
C ASN A 288 6.07 20.99 -6.94
N GLY A 289 5.55 20.48 -5.83
CA GLY A 289 5.43 21.19 -4.56
C GLY A 289 4.24 22.17 -4.49
N VAL A 290 3.40 22.22 -5.52
CA VAL A 290 2.23 23.09 -5.54
C VAL A 290 0.96 22.28 -5.32
N ALA A 291 0.21 22.65 -4.27
CA ALA A 291 -1.08 22.02 -3.96
C ALA A 291 -2.13 22.38 -5.02
N ASN A 292 -2.80 21.35 -5.56
CA ASN A 292 -3.93 21.56 -6.46
C ASN A 292 -5.15 22.09 -5.66
N SER A 293 -5.79 23.12 -6.16
CA SER A 293 -6.97 23.76 -5.56
C SER A 293 -8.30 23.39 -6.23
N ASP A 294 -8.26 22.70 -7.38
CA ASP A 294 -9.41 22.50 -8.27
C ASP A 294 -10.26 21.29 -7.87
N PHE A 295 -10.44 21.09 -6.56
CA PHE A 295 -11.25 20.02 -6.00
C PHE A 295 -12.53 20.55 -5.34
N GLU A 296 -13.67 19.99 -5.71
CA GLU A 296 -14.99 20.31 -5.15
C GLU A 296 -15.54 19.23 -4.19
N ALA A 297 -14.69 18.37 -3.62
CA ALA A 297 -15.15 17.32 -2.73
C ALA A 297 -15.35 17.82 -1.29
N GLY A 298 -16.41 17.38 -0.64
CA GLY A 298 -16.70 17.63 0.77
C GLY A 298 -15.69 16.97 1.73
N ALA A 299 -15.78 17.30 3.03
CA ALA A 299 -14.96 16.66 4.06
C ALA A 299 -15.31 15.16 4.17
N ALA A 300 -14.28 14.32 4.16
CA ALA A 300 -14.40 12.86 4.25
C ALA A 300 -13.08 12.25 4.79
N PRO A 301 -13.10 10.98 5.22
CA PRO A 301 -11.87 10.22 5.38
C PRO A 301 -11.07 10.20 4.08
N ARG A 302 -9.74 10.24 4.17
CA ARG A 302 -8.86 10.36 3.00
C ARG A 302 -7.72 9.36 3.06
N THR A 303 -7.34 8.86 1.89
CA THR A 303 -6.13 8.09 1.66
C THR A 303 -5.34 8.75 0.54
N ALA A 304 -4.03 8.84 0.70
CA ALA A 304 -3.14 9.43 -0.30
C ALA A 304 -1.76 8.79 -0.26
N VAL A 305 -1.01 8.97 -1.33
CA VAL A 305 0.42 8.68 -1.39
C VAL A 305 1.15 9.92 -1.87
N GLY A 306 2.32 10.22 -1.29
CA GLY A 306 3.12 11.37 -1.68
C GLY A 306 4.59 11.03 -1.81
N ILE A 307 5.29 11.75 -2.68
CA ILE A 307 6.73 11.66 -2.87
C ILE A 307 7.35 12.98 -2.40
N LYS A 308 8.30 12.91 -1.49
CA LYS A 308 9.05 14.07 -0.99
C LYS A 308 10.22 14.44 -1.90
N ALA A 309 10.77 15.64 -1.73
CA ALA A 309 11.90 16.12 -2.51
C ALA A 309 13.18 15.28 -2.31
N ASP A 310 13.34 14.63 -1.18
CA ASP A 310 14.45 13.72 -0.85
C ASP A 310 14.23 12.28 -1.33
N GLY A 311 13.10 12.01 -1.98
CA GLY A 311 12.69 10.68 -2.46
C GLY A 311 11.93 9.83 -1.43
N ASN A 312 11.79 10.30 -0.18
CA ASN A 312 10.97 9.61 0.80
C ASN A 312 9.50 9.54 0.34
N ILE A 313 8.81 8.46 0.73
CA ILE A 313 7.43 8.23 0.36
C ILE A 313 6.55 8.38 1.61
N ILE A 314 5.44 9.09 1.46
CA ILE A 314 4.40 9.23 2.47
C ILE A 314 3.20 8.35 2.08
N PHE A 315 2.88 7.38 2.93
CA PHE A 315 1.60 6.67 2.90
C PHE A 315 0.69 7.30 3.94
N TYR A 316 -0.41 7.88 3.50
CA TYR A 316 -1.22 8.79 4.30
C TYR A 316 -2.67 8.33 4.43
N THR A 317 -3.23 8.45 5.64
CA THR A 317 -4.66 8.33 5.90
C THR A 317 -5.12 9.38 6.91
N LEU A 318 -6.33 9.88 6.73
CA LEU A 318 -7.02 10.76 7.64
C LEU A 318 -8.41 10.18 7.94
N ASP A 319 -8.72 9.93 9.17
CA ASP A 319 -10.07 9.52 9.58
C ASP A 319 -11.09 10.64 9.38
N GLY A 320 -12.36 10.31 9.29
CA GLY A 320 -13.39 11.32 9.09
C GLY A 320 -14.81 10.78 9.27
N ARG A 321 -15.81 11.67 9.11
CA ARG A 321 -17.23 11.36 9.25
C ARG A 321 -17.62 10.86 10.65
N GLN A 322 -16.80 11.10 11.67
CA GLN A 322 -16.99 10.64 13.04
C GLN A 322 -16.98 11.85 13.99
N SER A 323 -18.18 12.28 14.38
CA SER A 323 -18.36 13.45 15.25
C SER A 323 -17.64 13.27 16.61
N GLY A 324 -16.90 14.30 17.01
CA GLY A 324 -16.14 14.30 18.25
C GLY A 324 -14.82 13.52 18.21
N TYR A 325 -14.56 12.78 17.14
CA TYR A 325 -13.33 12.01 16.93
C TYR A 325 -12.52 12.54 15.74
N SER A 326 -13.03 12.47 14.50
CA SER A 326 -12.39 13.01 13.33
C SER A 326 -13.43 13.37 12.27
N TYR A 327 -13.37 14.59 11.75
CA TYR A 327 -14.34 15.06 10.75
C TYR A 327 -13.93 14.75 9.32
N GLY A 328 -12.61 14.61 9.08
CA GLY A 328 -12.04 14.43 7.74
C GLY A 328 -11.76 15.75 7.04
N ALA A 329 -11.22 15.68 5.83
CA ALA A 329 -10.81 16.86 5.08
C ALA A 329 -11.39 16.91 3.67
N GLN A 330 -11.50 18.13 3.13
CA GLN A 330 -11.69 18.37 1.70
C GLN A 330 -10.38 18.02 0.96
N LEU A 331 -10.46 17.65 -0.33
CA LEU A 331 -9.27 17.34 -1.13
C LEU A 331 -8.28 18.49 -1.22
N LYS A 332 -8.77 19.74 -1.34
CA LYS A 332 -7.90 20.94 -1.33
C LYS A 332 -7.15 21.13 -0.01
N THR A 333 -7.74 20.71 1.12
CA THR A 333 -7.08 20.72 2.43
C THR A 333 -6.04 19.61 2.51
N LEU A 334 -6.38 18.40 2.03
CA LEU A 334 -5.44 17.29 1.92
C LEU A 334 -4.23 17.65 1.03
N ALA A 335 -4.48 18.29 -0.13
CA ALA A 335 -3.39 18.73 -1.02
C ALA A 335 -2.40 19.66 -0.32
N LYS A 336 -2.90 20.64 0.46
CA LYS A 336 -2.05 21.51 1.28
C LYS A 336 -1.32 20.74 2.37
N ARG A 337 -2.00 19.78 3.02
CA ARG A 337 -1.36 18.94 4.04
C ARG A 337 -0.23 18.11 3.48
N MET A 338 -0.36 17.54 2.29
CA MET A 338 0.73 16.82 1.64
C MET A 338 1.94 17.72 1.35
N VAL A 339 1.71 19.00 0.98
CA VAL A 339 2.80 19.99 0.86
C VAL A 339 3.46 20.28 2.21
N GLU A 340 2.69 20.44 3.30
CA GLU A 340 3.23 20.63 4.67
C GLU A 340 4.08 19.43 5.12
N LEU A 341 3.73 18.19 4.69
CA LEU A 341 4.54 16.99 4.94
C LEU A 341 5.79 16.91 4.05
N GLY A 342 6.00 17.89 3.16
CA GLY A 342 7.18 18.00 2.30
C GLY A 342 7.04 17.28 0.95
N CYS A 343 5.84 16.85 0.58
CA CYS A 343 5.62 16.20 -0.71
C CYS A 343 5.75 17.20 -1.87
N VAL A 344 6.53 16.83 -2.88
CA VAL A 344 6.61 17.54 -4.15
C VAL A 344 5.61 17.00 -5.17
N ASP A 345 5.21 15.74 -5.04
CA ASP A 345 4.14 15.11 -5.78
C ASP A 345 3.24 14.30 -4.83
N ALA A 346 1.93 14.32 -5.05
CA ALA A 346 1.00 13.51 -4.27
C ALA A 346 -0.24 13.14 -5.08
N LEU A 347 -0.74 11.92 -4.84
CA LEU A 347 -1.91 11.34 -5.52
C LEU A 347 -2.98 11.03 -4.47
N ASN A 348 -4.25 11.39 -4.76
CA ASN A 348 -5.39 11.00 -3.96
C ASN A 348 -5.80 9.57 -4.33
N LEU A 349 -6.00 8.74 -3.33
CA LEU A 349 -6.50 7.37 -3.46
C LEU A 349 -7.96 7.28 -2.99
N ASP A 350 -8.57 6.08 -3.01
CA ASP A 350 -9.94 5.90 -2.55
C ASP A 350 -10.08 6.24 -1.06
N GLY A 351 -11.05 7.05 -0.76
CA GLY A 351 -11.31 7.58 0.57
C GLY A 351 -12.60 7.06 1.19
N GLY A 352 -13.18 7.86 2.10
CA GLY A 352 -14.44 7.53 2.75
C GLY A 352 -14.33 6.26 3.58
N GLY A 353 -15.30 5.34 3.44
CA GLY A 353 -15.31 4.08 4.16
C GLY A 353 -14.21 3.10 3.80
N SER A 354 -13.52 3.32 2.66
CA SER A 354 -12.36 2.51 2.23
C SER A 354 -11.09 2.87 2.99
N THR A 355 -11.00 4.10 3.55
CA THR A 355 -9.80 4.59 4.24
C THR A 355 -9.38 3.66 5.37
N THR A 356 -8.27 2.98 5.19
CA THR A 356 -7.73 2.01 6.13
C THR A 356 -6.21 2.02 6.09
N ILE A 357 -5.59 1.98 7.27
CA ILE A 357 -4.15 1.77 7.43
C ILE A 357 -3.90 0.69 8.47
N SER A 358 -3.01 -0.23 8.15
CA SER A 358 -2.51 -1.23 9.07
C SER A 358 -0.99 -1.16 9.19
N ALA A 359 -0.47 -1.59 10.33
CA ALA A 359 0.96 -1.58 10.61
C ALA A 359 1.36 -2.75 11.51
N TRP A 360 2.56 -3.29 11.29
CA TRP A 360 3.18 -4.29 12.15
C TRP A 360 4.21 -3.62 13.05
N PHE A 361 3.76 -3.23 14.23
CA PHE A 361 4.61 -2.53 15.20
C PHE A 361 5.68 -3.45 15.80
N PRO A 362 6.86 -2.88 16.15
CA PRO A 362 7.91 -3.62 16.85
C PRO A 362 7.41 -4.30 18.13
N GLY A 363 7.79 -5.55 18.32
CA GLY A 363 7.41 -6.34 19.50
C GLY A 363 5.97 -6.87 19.46
N LYS A 364 5.28 -6.82 18.31
CA LYS A 364 3.96 -7.42 18.10
C LYS A 364 4.04 -8.65 17.21
N ASP A 365 3.16 -9.62 17.45
CA ASP A 365 3.12 -10.87 16.66
C ASP A 365 2.40 -10.68 15.31
N ASN A 366 1.53 -9.65 15.18
CA ASN A 366 0.68 -9.43 14.03
C ASN A 366 0.53 -7.94 13.70
N THR A 367 0.11 -7.66 12.47
CA THR A 367 -0.34 -6.34 12.05
C THR A 367 -1.61 -5.91 12.77
N MET A 368 -1.78 -4.61 12.93
CA MET A 368 -2.95 -3.98 13.53
C MET A 368 -3.52 -2.93 12.58
N VAL A 369 -4.86 -2.88 12.43
CA VAL A 369 -5.52 -1.71 11.85
C VAL A 369 -5.45 -0.59 12.90
N VAL A 370 -4.93 0.56 12.50
CA VAL A 370 -4.56 1.63 13.44
C VAL A 370 -5.58 2.76 13.43
N ASN A 371 -6.16 3.03 12.26
CA ASN A 371 -7.21 4.05 12.13
C ASN A 371 -8.60 3.51 12.49
N SER A 372 -9.59 4.38 12.47
CA SER A 372 -11.01 4.06 12.72
C SER A 372 -11.82 4.23 11.43
N PRO A 373 -12.07 3.15 10.65
CA PRO A 373 -12.85 3.24 9.42
C PRO A 373 -14.28 3.78 9.66
N SER A 374 -14.70 4.75 8.85
CA SER A 374 -15.96 5.46 9.04
C SER A 374 -17.22 4.61 8.83
N ASP A 375 -17.09 3.45 8.21
CA ASP A 375 -18.20 2.48 8.05
C ASP A 375 -18.47 1.67 9.34
N GLY A 376 -17.56 1.74 10.34
CA GLY A 376 -17.63 0.93 11.55
C GLY A 376 -17.18 -0.53 11.35
N TYR A 377 -16.72 -0.88 10.16
CA TYR A 377 -16.13 -2.17 9.80
C TYR A 377 -15.06 -2.00 8.71
N LEU A 378 -14.25 -3.02 8.49
CA LEU A 378 -13.23 -3.04 7.43
C LEU A 378 -13.88 -3.32 6.09
N ARG A 379 -14.00 -2.29 5.25
CA ARG A 379 -14.51 -2.43 3.90
C ARG A 379 -13.56 -3.30 3.07
N SER A 380 -14.13 -4.22 2.30
CA SER A 380 -13.39 -4.91 1.24
C SER A 380 -13.24 -3.98 0.03
N VAL A 381 -12.04 -3.87 -0.50
CA VAL A 381 -11.68 -2.99 -1.63
C VAL A 381 -10.91 -3.76 -2.71
N ALA A 382 -10.70 -3.14 -3.86
CA ALA A 382 -10.07 -3.80 -5.01
C ALA A 382 -8.60 -4.12 -4.77
N ASN A 383 -7.85 -3.19 -4.21
CA ASN A 383 -6.41 -3.33 -4.02
C ASN A 383 -5.86 -2.49 -2.87
N TYR A 384 -4.65 -2.81 -2.48
CA TYR A 384 -3.87 -2.16 -1.43
C TYR A 384 -2.45 -1.89 -1.91
N ILE A 385 -1.82 -0.86 -1.36
CA ILE A 385 -0.38 -0.69 -1.38
C ILE A 385 0.15 -1.16 -0.02
N PHE A 386 1.08 -2.13 -0.04
CA PHE A 386 1.78 -2.59 1.14
C PHE A 386 3.27 -2.29 1.04
N LEU A 387 3.90 -1.92 2.16
CA LEU A 387 5.33 -2.11 2.33
C LEU A 387 5.55 -3.57 2.72
N LYS A 388 6.19 -4.33 1.83
CA LYS A 388 6.63 -5.70 2.06
C LYS A 388 7.98 -5.67 2.78
N ASP A 389 8.07 -6.27 3.97
CA ASP A 389 9.30 -6.41 4.73
C ASP A 389 10.12 -7.58 4.19
N ASN A 390 11.30 -7.30 3.67
CA ASN A 390 12.24 -8.29 3.12
C ASN A 390 13.31 -8.74 4.11
N ARG A 391 13.37 -8.13 5.32
CA ARG A 391 14.41 -8.45 6.29
C ARG A 391 14.33 -9.90 6.77
N GLU A 392 15.46 -10.53 6.84
CA GLU A 392 15.58 -11.86 7.41
C GLU A 392 15.79 -11.81 8.94
N ARG A 393 15.54 -12.93 9.61
CA ARG A 393 15.78 -13.08 11.04
C ARG A 393 17.25 -12.81 11.38
N THR A 394 17.48 -11.85 12.29
CA THR A 394 18.84 -11.46 12.68
C THR A 394 19.34 -12.15 13.95
N ASN A 395 18.42 -12.59 14.80
CA ASN A 395 18.68 -13.08 16.15
C ASN A 395 19.44 -12.08 17.05
N ILE A 396 19.41 -10.78 16.71
CA ILE A 396 19.97 -9.70 17.52
C ILE A 396 18.81 -9.08 18.30
N PRO A 397 18.75 -9.19 19.62
CA PRO A 397 17.64 -8.65 20.42
C PRO A 397 17.46 -7.15 20.22
N TRP A 398 16.21 -6.72 20.02
CA TRP A 398 15.84 -5.31 19.84
C TRP A 398 14.73 -4.88 20.80
N ILE A 399 13.62 -5.63 20.84
CA ILE A 399 12.47 -5.34 21.69
C ILE A 399 12.31 -6.45 22.72
N ILE A 400 12.17 -6.07 23.97
CA ILE A 400 11.86 -6.96 25.09
C ILE A 400 10.50 -6.56 25.65
N ASN A 401 9.50 -7.41 25.48
CA ASN A 401 8.22 -7.24 26.14
C ASN A 401 8.30 -7.83 27.54
N ILE A 402 7.90 -7.05 28.51
CA ILE A 402 7.90 -7.44 29.92
C ILE A 402 6.48 -7.40 30.48
N THR A 403 6.23 -8.34 31.39
CA THR A 403 5.02 -8.34 32.23
C THR A 403 5.44 -8.24 33.70
N GLY A 404 4.50 -7.86 34.54
CA GLY A 404 4.72 -7.70 35.97
C GLY A 404 4.47 -6.27 36.45
N GLU A 405 4.94 -6.01 37.65
CA GLU A 405 4.67 -4.76 38.35
C GLU A 405 5.69 -3.67 37.97
N THR A 406 5.43 -3.00 36.83
CA THR A 406 6.28 -1.90 36.34
C THR A 406 5.63 -0.52 36.61
N ASN A 407 6.44 0.48 36.90
CA ASN A 407 6.01 1.89 37.16
C ASN A 407 5.02 2.06 38.32
N ASN A 408 5.17 1.29 39.39
CA ASN A 408 4.34 1.36 40.59
C ASN A 408 5.13 1.95 41.79
N ASN A 409 4.38 2.49 42.74
CA ASN A 409 4.95 2.91 44.05
C ASN A 409 4.88 1.73 45.01
N TYR A 410 5.99 1.34 45.55
CA TYR A 410 6.12 0.24 46.50
C TYR A 410 6.57 0.74 47.86
N LEU A 411 6.23 -0.03 48.88
CA LEU A 411 6.80 0.19 50.21
C LEU A 411 8.19 -0.49 50.30
N SER A 412 9.10 0.13 51.05
CA SER A 412 10.41 -0.48 51.36
C SER A 412 10.22 -1.84 52.03
N GLY A 413 10.97 -2.85 51.60
CA GLY A 413 10.87 -4.24 52.05
C GLY A 413 9.95 -5.09 51.19
N MET A 414 9.32 -4.55 50.15
CA MET A 414 8.55 -5.35 49.16
C MET A 414 9.47 -5.95 48.09
N THR A 415 8.95 -6.97 47.39
CA THR A 415 9.56 -7.56 46.20
C THR A 415 8.64 -7.34 45.02
N ALA A 416 9.17 -6.83 43.92
CA ALA A 416 8.52 -6.76 42.62
C ALA A 416 9.13 -7.79 41.67
N ASN A 417 8.32 -8.36 40.75
CA ASN A 417 8.80 -9.32 39.78
C ASN A 417 8.69 -8.75 38.35
N ILE A 418 9.76 -8.90 37.59
CA ILE A 418 9.82 -8.57 36.17
C ILE A 418 9.90 -9.89 35.41
N ASN A 419 8.90 -10.16 34.59
CA ASN A 419 8.87 -11.33 33.76
C ASN A 419 9.04 -10.93 32.29
N ILE A 420 9.91 -11.63 31.56
CA ILE A 420 10.03 -11.47 30.12
C ILE A 420 8.91 -12.27 29.46
N GLU A 421 8.09 -11.61 28.70
CA GLU A 421 6.99 -12.22 27.92
C GLU A 421 7.48 -12.68 26.55
N SER A 422 8.25 -11.82 25.89
CA SER A 422 8.81 -12.12 24.57
C SER A 422 9.97 -11.20 24.24
N VAL A 423 10.86 -11.68 23.39
CA VAL A 423 11.97 -10.92 22.82
C VAL A 423 11.85 -10.96 21.30
N TYR A 424 12.03 -9.83 20.65
CA TYR A 424 12.05 -9.70 19.20
C TYR A 424 13.41 -9.19 18.73
N ASP A 425 13.86 -9.72 17.60
CA ASP A 425 15.11 -9.30 16.98
C ASP A 425 14.95 -8.00 16.19
N THR A 426 16.05 -7.47 15.64
CA THR A 426 16.06 -6.21 14.90
C THR A 426 15.22 -6.22 13.61
N ALA A 427 14.86 -7.38 13.10
CA ALA A 427 13.91 -7.56 12.00
C ALA A 427 12.47 -7.84 12.46
N ASN A 428 12.20 -7.70 13.77
CA ASN A 428 10.91 -7.96 14.40
C ASN A 428 10.41 -9.40 14.28
N TYR A 429 11.34 -10.36 14.32
CA TYR A 429 11.00 -11.77 14.52
C TYR A 429 11.07 -12.14 15.99
N LYS A 430 10.06 -12.83 16.48
CA LYS A 430 10.06 -13.36 17.82
C LYS A 430 11.19 -14.37 17.98
N MET A 431 12.02 -14.20 19.00
CA MET A 431 13.13 -15.09 19.32
C MET A 431 12.61 -16.30 20.11
N GLU A 432 13.34 -17.41 20.02
CA GLU A 432 13.01 -18.63 20.78
C GLU A 432 13.59 -18.60 22.19
N GLU A 433 12.88 -19.16 23.15
CA GLU A 433 13.37 -19.35 24.51
C GLU A 433 14.33 -20.55 24.58
N PRO A 434 15.28 -20.61 25.56
CA PRO A 434 15.46 -19.66 26.67
C PRO A 434 16.30 -18.43 26.24
N TYR A 435 15.91 -17.26 26.74
CA TYR A 435 16.69 -16.05 26.54
C TYR A 435 17.86 -15.98 27.52
N ASN A 436 19.05 -15.61 27.05
CA ASN A 436 20.21 -15.35 27.93
C ASN A 436 20.16 -13.87 28.40
N ILE A 437 19.33 -13.60 29.41
CA ILE A 437 19.11 -12.27 29.97
C ILE A 437 19.85 -12.13 31.29
N LYS A 438 20.40 -10.94 31.51
CA LYS A 438 21.00 -10.53 32.78
C LYS A 438 20.33 -9.26 33.26
N TYR A 439 19.91 -9.26 34.50
CA TYR A 439 19.29 -8.12 35.15
C TYR A 439 20.31 -7.31 35.96
N ARG A 440 20.17 -6.00 35.98
CA ARG A 440 20.94 -5.10 36.80
C ARG A 440 20.03 -4.01 37.36
N ALA A 441 20.12 -3.72 38.68
CA ALA A 441 19.48 -2.60 39.30
C ALA A 441 20.38 -1.36 39.19
N GLU A 442 19.83 -0.23 38.73
CA GLU A 442 20.41 1.09 38.80
C GLU A 442 19.60 1.89 39.81
N THR A 443 20.19 2.19 40.99
CA THR A 443 19.49 2.80 42.12
C THR A 443 20.45 3.47 43.08
N ASP A 444 19.96 4.50 43.80
CA ASP A 444 20.66 5.16 44.93
C ASP A 444 20.25 4.52 46.29
N THR A 445 19.52 3.40 46.24
CA THR A 445 19.07 2.66 47.44
C THR A 445 19.80 1.32 47.56
N ASP A 446 19.55 0.59 48.66
CA ASP A 446 20.03 -0.80 48.84
C ASP A 446 19.19 -1.85 48.08
N SER A 447 18.43 -1.44 47.06
CA SER A 447 17.61 -2.32 46.23
C SER A 447 18.47 -3.15 45.29
N THR A 448 18.07 -4.42 45.08
CA THR A 448 18.79 -5.40 44.24
C THR A 448 17.84 -6.10 43.28
N VAL A 449 18.36 -6.69 42.23
CA VAL A 449 17.64 -7.62 41.36
C VAL A 449 18.40 -8.92 41.25
N ASP A 450 17.68 -10.02 41.34
CA ASP A 450 18.27 -11.36 41.18
C ASP A 450 18.30 -11.83 39.69
N GLU A 451 18.86 -13.02 39.46
CA GLU A 451 18.96 -13.60 38.10
C GLU A 451 17.62 -13.99 37.46
N ASN A 452 16.54 -14.03 38.24
CA ASN A 452 15.19 -14.35 37.79
C ASN A 452 14.31 -13.09 37.60
N GLY A 453 14.87 -11.90 37.80
CA GLY A 453 14.13 -10.63 37.67
C GLY A 453 13.32 -10.25 38.92
N ALA A 454 13.54 -10.89 40.06
CA ALA A 454 12.93 -10.49 41.32
C ALA A 454 13.70 -9.27 41.91
N VAL A 455 13.02 -8.16 42.08
CA VAL A 455 13.55 -6.88 42.57
C VAL A 455 13.22 -6.74 44.02
N SER A 456 14.25 -6.78 44.89
CA SER A 456 14.12 -6.48 46.33
C SER A 456 14.24 -4.97 46.52
N LEU A 457 13.18 -4.31 46.96
CA LEU A 457 13.07 -2.87 47.09
C LEU A 457 13.40 -2.46 48.51
N ASN A 458 14.50 -1.73 48.70
CA ASN A 458 14.99 -1.30 50.01
C ASN A 458 15.31 0.20 49.98
N GLY A 459 14.91 0.92 51.05
CA GLY A 459 15.12 2.35 51.16
C GLY A 459 14.05 3.19 50.44
N THR A 460 14.34 4.49 50.26
CA THR A 460 13.45 5.46 49.60
C THR A 460 14.18 6.05 48.40
N GLY A 461 13.67 5.88 47.23
CA GLY A 461 14.26 6.36 45.97
C GLY A 461 13.75 5.58 44.78
N ASP A 462 14.25 5.91 43.59
CA ASP A 462 13.90 5.23 42.34
C ASP A 462 14.77 4.01 42.09
N VAL A 463 14.18 2.93 41.58
CA VAL A 463 14.88 1.73 41.14
C VAL A 463 14.59 1.50 39.69
N LYS A 464 15.63 1.51 38.84
CA LYS A 464 15.56 1.16 37.45
C LYS A 464 16.19 -0.21 37.23
N VAL A 465 15.46 -1.13 36.65
CA VAL A 465 16.03 -2.42 36.22
C VAL A 465 16.41 -2.32 34.75
N VAL A 466 17.63 -2.76 34.44
CA VAL A 466 18.26 -2.68 33.11
C VAL A 466 18.67 -4.08 32.65
#